data_dcc12dc7f4cebae84646965729283ac6
#
_entry.id   dcc12dc7f4cebae84646965729283ac6
#
_cell.length_a   1.000
_cell.length_b   1.000
_cell.length_c   1.000
_cell.angle_alpha   90.00
_cell.angle_beta   90.00
_cell.angle_gamma   90.00
#
_symmetry.space_group_name_H-M   'P 1'
#
loop_
_entity.id
_entity.type
_entity.pdbx_description
1 polymer ?
#
loop_
_entity_poly.entity_id
_entity_poly.type
_entity_poly.pdbx_seq_one_letter_code
_entity_poly.pdbx_strand_id
1 'polypeptide(L)'
;IGGQETMAQVFADVIIQNTGSAKGDHFWDNAEMNLLKALILYVDQGFPPEAKNIGQVYKLLTMSSEKELNSLFDLLPVSHPAKVPYCIYKQASDTVRSGVIIGLGSRLQVFQNKLIRQITSYDEINLTLPGKEKCAYFCITSDQDSTFDFLSSLFMTFVFIKLVRYADTYGEDGKLPVPVHILADELANTGAILSLNKKISVIRSRNLSISCIFQNLPQMQNRYPLNQWQEIIGNCDTQLFLGCTDEVTATFISNRSGDVTVGVSSEAKQLNSWRVSDYTPEYRQTRSIGKRKLLTPDEILRLPLDTALIILRGQKVLQVEKYDYTLHPDAQKLIPRKASEHIPEWRKGACSEEYTYTPTIPASHPKKT
;
A
#
# COMPACT_ATOMS: atom_id res chain seq x y z
N ILE A 1 -19.86 -8.54 -15.76
CA ILE A 1 -19.94 -7.31 -16.56
C ILE A 1 -18.68 -6.51 -16.29
N GLY A 2 -17.84 -6.26 -17.30
CA GLY A 2 -16.69 -5.35 -17.21
C GLY A 2 -15.47 -5.84 -16.40
N GLY A 3 -15.32 -7.13 -16.14
CA GLY A 3 -14.25 -7.63 -15.25
C GLY A 3 -12.83 -7.32 -15.72
N GLN A 4 -12.54 -7.49 -16.99
CA GLN A 4 -11.20 -7.28 -17.57
C GLN A 4 -10.85 -5.79 -17.69
N GLU A 5 -11.76 -4.95 -18.17
CA GLU A 5 -11.54 -3.51 -18.30
C GLU A 5 -11.32 -2.84 -16.95
N THR A 6 -12.09 -3.24 -15.94
CA THR A 6 -11.92 -2.74 -14.57
C THR A 6 -10.59 -3.18 -13.98
N MET A 7 -10.16 -4.43 -14.22
CA MET A 7 -8.86 -4.90 -13.74
C MET A 7 -7.70 -4.20 -14.44
N ALA A 8 -7.79 -3.95 -15.75
CA ALA A 8 -6.81 -3.17 -16.50
C ALA A 8 -6.69 -1.73 -15.96
N GLN A 9 -7.84 -1.11 -15.60
CA GLN A 9 -7.86 0.19 -14.97
C GLN A 9 -7.14 0.17 -13.63
N VAL A 10 -7.50 -0.75 -12.72
CA VAL A 10 -6.86 -0.87 -11.40
C VAL A 10 -5.36 -1.12 -11.53
N PHE A 11 -4.95 -1.95 -12.48
CA PHE A 11 -3.54 -2.23 -12.73
C PHE A 11 -2.79 -0.97 -13.16
N ALA A 12 -3.35 -0.22 -14.11
CA ALA A 12 -2.79 1.05 -14.57
C ALA A 12 -2.72 2.08 -13.43
N ASP A 13 -3.79 2.22 -12.62
CA ASP A 13 -3.84 3.12 -11.47
C ASP A 13 -2.73 2.83 -10.46
N VAL A 14 -2.50 1.55 -10.12
CA VAL A 14 -1.45 1.16 -9.16
C VAL A 14 -0.06 1.52 -9.69
N ILE A 15 0.21 1.28 -10.98
CA ILE A 15 1.50 1.64 -11.59
C ILE A 15 1.69 3.16 -11.54
N ILE A 16 0.73 3.92 -12.02
CA ILE A 16 0.82 5.39 -12.08
C ILE A 16 0.99 5.97 -10.66
N GLN A 17 0.24 5.49 -9.69
CA GLN A 17 0.35 5.95 -8.29
C GLN A 17 1.72 5.69 -7.67
N ASN A 18 2.34 4.54 -7.96
CA ASN A 18 3.59 4.13 -7.31
C ASN A 18 4.86 4.51 -8.09
N THR A 19 4.73 4.96 -9.34
CA THR A 19 5.86 5.36 -10.18
C THR A 19 5.88 6.86 -10.50
N GLY A 20 4.90 7.62 -10.02
CA GLY A 20 4.80 9.07 -10.19
C GLY A 20 5.68 9.86 -9.22
N SER A 21 6.05 11.07 -9.60
CA SER A 21 6.60 12.03 -8.66
C SER A 21 5.51 12.58 -7.74
N ALA A 22 5.84 12.87 -6.47
CA ALA A 22 4.89 13.39 -5.47
C ALA A 22 4.22 14.74 -5.86
N LYS A 23 4.70 15.39 -6.93
CA LYS A 23 4.18 16.65 -7.51
C LYS A 23 3.70 16.45 -8.96
N GLY A 24 3.30 15.23 -9.36
CA GLY A 24 2.84 14.94 -10.71
C GLY A 24 1.65 15.80 -11.11
N ASP A 25 1.67 16.32 -12.34
CA ASP A 25 0.52 16.99 -12.95
C ASP A 25 -0.52 15.91 -13.29
N HIS A 26 -1.70 15.99 -12.69
CA HIS A 26 -2.82 15.07 -12.94
C HIS A 26 -3.18 14.89 -14.41
N PHE A 27 -2.87 15.89 -15.24
CA PHE A 27 -3.08 15.80 -16.69
C PHE A 27 -2.21 14.69 -17.31
N TRP A 28 -0.91 14.70 -16.99
CA TRP A 28 0.03 13.71 -17.53
C TRP A 28 -0.28 12.32 -17.00
N ASP A 29 -0.54 12.20 -15.68
CA ASP A 29 -0.90 10.94 -15.06
C ASP A 29 -2.12 10.28 -15.73
N ASN A 30 -3.18 11.08 -16.00
CA ASN A 30 -4.38 10.60 -16.68
C ASN A 30 -4.11 10.22 -18.16
N ALA A 31 -3.29 10.97 -18.86
CA ALA A 31 -2.95 10.68 -20.26
C ALA A 31 -2.11 9.40 -20.38
N GLU A 32 -1.11 9.24 -19.53
CA GLU A 32 -0.28 8.04 -19.44
C GLU A 32 -1.09 6.80 -19.03
N MET A 33 -2.03 6.98 -18.08
CA MET A 33 -2.94 5.92 -17.65
C MET A 33 -3.85 5.43 -18.79
N ASN A 34 -4.39 6.32 -19.60
CA ASN A 34 -5.21 5.94 -20.76
C ASN A 34 -4.40 5.12 -21.77
N LEU A 35 -3.18 5.56 -22.10
CA LEU A 35 -2.31 4.79 -22.98
C LEU A 35 -1.95 3.43 -22.38
N LEU A 36 -1.56 3.39 -21.11
CA LEU A 36 -1.22 2.14 -20.43
C LEU A 36 -2.40 1.16 -20.42
N LYS A 37 -3.60 1.65 -20.06
CA LYS A 37 -4.83 0.84 -20.11
C LYS A 37 -5.12 0.29 -21.50
N ALA A 38 -4.95 1.10 -22.55
CA ALA A 38 -5.13 0.65 -23.93
C ALA A 38 -4.16 -0.47 -24.30
N LEU A 39 -2.87 -0.32 -23.96
CA LEU A 39 -1.85 -1.32 -24.22
C LEU A 39 -2.07 -2.62 -23.45
N ILE A 40 -2.48 -2.53 -22.17
CA ILE A 40 -2.81 -3.72 -21.34
C ILE A 40 -3.98 -4.49 -21.98
N LEU A 41 -5.06 -3.81 -22.34
CA LEU A 41 -6.23 -4.45 -22.96
C LEU A 41 -5.91 -5.03 -24.33
N TYR A 42 -5.02 -4.39 -25.09
CA TYR A 42 -4.54 -4.92 -26.37
C TYR A 42 -3.77 -6.23 -26.19
N VAL A 43 -2.82 -6.26 -25.23
CA VAL A 43 -2.05 -7.47 -24.92
C VAL A 43 -2.95 -8.58 -24.34
N ASP A 44 -3.86 -8.23 -23.43
CA ASP A 44 -4.73 -9.21 -22.79
C ASP A 44 -5.66 -9.92 -23.80
N GLN A 45 -6.14 -9.21 -24.81
CA GLN A 45 -7.10 -9.80 -25.78
C GLN A 45 -6.44 -10.31 -27.06
N GLY A 46 -5.30 -9.76 -27.46
CA GLY A 46 -4.67 -10.08 -28.73
C GLY A 46 -3.54 -11.09 -28.66
N PHE A 47 -3.01 -11.41 -27.47
CA PHE A 47 -1.85 -12.27 -27.33
C PHE A 47 -2.18 -13.62 -26.69
N PRO A 48 -1.39 -14.67 -26.96
CA PRO A 48 -1.54 -15.97 -26.31
C PRO A 48 -1.20 -15.85 -24.80
N PRO A 49 -1.71 -16.76 -23.94
CA PRO A 49 -1.56 -16.70 -22.49
C PRO A 49 -0.12 -16.46 -22.02
N GLU A 50 0.85 -17.08 -22.65
CA GLU A 50 2.27 -17.03 -22.31
C GLU A 50 2.90 -15.63 -22.55
N ALA A 51 2.30 -14.85 -23.46
CA ALA A 51 2.74 -13.50 -23.80
C ALA A 51 1.89 -12.40 -23.14
N LYS A 52 0.89 -12.75 -22.32
CA LYS A 52 0.03 -11.80 -21.60
C LYS A 52 0.73 -11.32 -20.33
N ASN A 53 1.73 -10.47 -20.47
CA ASN A 53 2.47 -9.92 -19.35
C ASN A 53 2.85 -8.45 -19.58
N ILE A 54 3.24 -7.75 -18.51
CA ILE A 54 3.56 -6.33 -18.56
C ILE A 54 4.86 -6.07 -19.34
N GLY A 55 5.78 -7.01 -19.39
CA GLY A 55 6.98 -6.93 -20.23
C GLY A 55 6.64 -6.81 -21.71
N GLN A 56 5.56 -7.47 -22.17
CA GLN A 56 5.07 -7.35 -23.53
C GLN A 56 4.40 -5.98 -23.77
N VAL A 57 3.72 -5.42 -22.78
CA VAL A 57 3.20 -4.04 -22.83
C VAL A 57 4.34 -3.04 -23.00
N TYR A 58 5.40 -3.20 -22.21
CA TYR A 58 6.59 -2.36 -22.32
C TYR A 58 7.28 -2.49 -23.70
N LYS A 59 7.39 -3.72 -24.22
CA LYS A 59 7.97 -3.97 -25.54
C LYS A 59 7.16 -3.28 -26.65
N LEU A 60 5.84 -3.36 -26.63
CA LEU A 60 4.99 -2.65 -27.57
C LEU A 60 5.20 -1.13 -27.52
N LEU A 61 5.29 -0.57 -26.31
CA LEU A 61 5.49 0.86 -26.13
C LEU A 61 6.84 1.34 -26.69
N THR A 62 7.90 0.54 -26.54
CA THR A 62 9.28 0.98 -26.79
C THR A 62 9.82 0.56 -28.15
N MET A 63 9.32 -0.51 -28.74
CA MET A 63 9.81 -1.05 -30.02
C MET A 63 8.97 -0.63 -31.22
N SER A 64 7.76 -0.14 -30.99
CA SER A 64 6.86 0.33 -32.04
C SER A 64 6.98 1.84 -32.22
N SER A 65 7.07 2.29 -33.48
CA SER A 65 6.91 3.71 -33.75
C SER A 65 5.46 4.14 -33.48
N GLU A 66 5.23 5.44 -33.24
CA GLU A 66 3.87 5.95 -33.05
C GLU A 66 2.95 5.60 -34.24
N LYS A 67 3.48 5.61 -35.46
CA LYS A 67 2.73 5.22 -36.67
C LYS A 67 2.33 3.75 -36.65
N GLU A 68 3.22 2.87 -36.21
CA GLU A 68 2.92 1.44 -36.07
C GLU A 68 1.88 1.19 -34.98
N LEU A 69 2.02 1.84 -33.81
CA LEU A 69 0.98 1.78 -32.76
C LEU A 69 -0.37 2.25 -33.29
N ASN A 70 -0.43 3.39 -33.96
CA ASN A 70 -1.67 3.89 -34.55
C ASN A 70 -2.27 2.85 -35.52
N SER A 71 -1.45 2.23 -36.38
CA SER A 71 -1.92 1.20 -37.32
C SER A 71 -2.48 -0.02 -36.63
N LEU A 72 -1.85 -0.51 -35.55
CA LEU A 72 -2.34 -1.63 -34.75
C LEU A 72 -3.72 -1.36 -34.14
N PHE A 73 -3.91 -0.18 -33.55
CA PHE A 73 -5.17 0.16 -32.89
C PHE A 73 -6.27 0.55 -33.91
N ASP A 74 -5.91 1.09 -35.08
CA ASP A 74 -6.88 1.42 -36.14
C ASP A 74 -7.51 0.16 -36.74
N LEU A 75 -6.78 -0.96 -36.80
CA LEU A 75 -7.26 -2.27 -37.25
C LEU A 75 -8.23 -2.94 -36.29
N LEU A 76 -8.29 -2.51 -35.02
CA LEU A 76 -9.19 -3.08 -34.04
C LEU A 76 -10.65 -2.71 -34.36
N PRO A 77 -11.61 -3.63 -34.13
CA PRO A 77 -13.03 -3.33 -34.25
C PRO A 77 -13.44 -2.22 -33.25
N VAL A 78 -14.49 -1.48 -33.61
CA VAL A 78 -14.97 -0.38 -32.74
C VAL A 78 -15.39 -0.87 -31.35
N SER A 79 -15.86 -2.11 -31.25
CA SER A 79 -16.27 -2.76 -30.00
C SER A 79 -15.11 -3.21 -29.12
N HIS A 80 -13.85 -3.14 -29.60
CA HIS A 80 -12.70 -3.60 -28.83
C HIS A 80 -12.41 -2.65 -27.66
N PRO A 81 -12.29 -3.15 -26.40
CA PRO A 81 -12.18 -2.31 -25.21
C PRO A 81 -10.92 -1.44 -25.18
N ALA A 82 -9.85 -1.84 -25.84
CA ALA A 82 -8.62 -1.05 -25.96
C ALA A 82 -8.79 0.19 -26.87
N LYS A 83 -9.80 0.22 -27.73
CA LYS A 83 -9.97 1.29 -28.72
C LYS A 83 -10.32 2.63 -28.11
N VAL A 84 -11.23 2.66 -27.14
CA VAL A 84 -11.70 3.90 -26.50
C VAL A 84 -10.55 4.63 -25.79
N PRO A 85 -9.81 4.00 -24.84
CA PRO A 85 -8.71 4.68 -24.16
C PRO A 85 -7.59 5.08 -25.12
N TYR A 86 -7.34 4.32 -26.19
CA TYR A 86 -6.38 4.69 -27.22
C TYR A 86 -6.84 5.90 -28.05
N CYS A 87 -8.11 5.98 -28.41
CA CYS A 87 -8.66 7.14 -29.13
C CYS A 87 -8.51 8.44 -28.33
N ILE A 88 -8.69 8.40 -27.01
CA ILE A 88 -8.46 9.57 -26.15
C ILE A 88 -7.01 10.02 -26.25
N TYR A 89 -6.04 9.10 -26.16
CA TYR A 89 -4.64 9.40 -26.35
C TYR A 89 -4.35 9.97 -27.74
N LYS A 90 -4.93 9.37 -28.80
CA LYS A 90 -4.72 9.77 -30.21
C LYS A 90 -5.24 11.17 -30.52
N GLN A 91 -6.24 11.69 -29.78
CA GLN A 91 -6.78 13.06 -29.95
C GLN A 91 -5.83 14.14 -29.45
N ALA A 92 -4.83 13.81 -28.65
CA ALA A 92 -3.84 14.78 -28.19
C ALA A 92 -2.94 15.27 -29.34
N SER A 93 -2.35 16.46 -29.17
CA SER A 93 -1.35 16.98 -30.12
C SER A 93 -0.10 16.11 -30.16
N ASP A 94 0.67 16.18 -31.25
CA ASP A 94 1.90 15.39 -31.44
C ASP A 94 2.88 15.57 -30.28
N THR A 95 3.03 16.81 -29.80
CA THR A 95 3.90 17.13 -28.66
C THR A 95 3.44 16.43 -27.38
N VAL A 96 2.13 16.44 -27.10
CA VAL A 96 1.56 15.78 -25.93
C VAL A 96 1.71 14.26 -26.04
N ARG A 97 1.40 13.67 -27.20
CA ARG A 97 1.53 12.23 -27.41
C ARG A 97 2.97 11.74 -27.21
N SER A 98 3.95 12.47 -27.78
CA SER A 98 5.36 12.17 -27.57
C SER A 98 5.74 12.25 -26.08
N GLY A 99 5.26 13.27 -25.37
CA GLY A 99 5.47 13.40 -23.92
C GLY A 99 4.88 12.25 -23.12
N VAL A 100 3.67 11.79 -23.46
CA VAL A 100 2.99 10.65 -22.83
C VAL A 100 3.77 9.34 -23.07
N ILE A 101 4.27 9.10 -24.28
CA ILE A 101 5.07 7.90 -24.58
C ILE A 101 6.35 7.90 -23.76
N ILE A 102 7.06 9.03 -23.72
CA ILE A 102 8.32 9.16 -22.96
C ILE A 102 8.07 9.01 -21.47
N GLY A 103 7.05 9.67 -20.94
CA GLY A 103 6.66 9.60 -19.53
C GLY A 103 6.31 8.18 -19.11
N LEU A 104 5.43 7.51 -19.84
CA LEU A 104 5.06 6.13 -19.59
C LEU A 104 6.24 5.17 -19.76
N GLY A 105 7.09 5.37 -20.76
CA GLY A 105 8.34 4.61 -20.97
C GLY A 105 9.28 4.72 -19.76
N SER A 106 9.39 5.92 -19.18
CA SER A 106 10.18 6.17 -17.97
C SER A 106 9.59 5.45 -16.74
N ARG A 107 8.26 5.47 -16.57
CA ARG A 107 7.60 4.74 -15.47
C ARG A 107 7.77 3.23 -15.56
N LEU A 108 7.78 2.69 -16.76
CA LEU A 108 7.91 1.26 -17.03
C LEU A 108 9.37 0.83 -17.28
N GLN A 109 10.37 1.70 -17.11
CA GLN A 109 11.77 1.40 -17.38
C GLN A 109 12.32 0.20 -16.59
N VAL A 110 11.74 -0.09 -15.44
CA VAL A 110 12.08 -1.26 -14.61
C VAL A 110 11.99 -2.58 -15.42
N PHE A 111 11.10 -2.64 -16.41
CA PHE A 111 10.94 -3.79 -17.31
C PHE A 111 12.03 -3.90 -18.40
N GLN A 112 13.02 -3.00 -18.41
CA GLN A 112 14.27 -3.22 -19.15
C GLN A 112 15.09 -4.35 -18.52
N ASN A 113 14.93 -4.55 -17.21
CA ASN A 113 15.62 -5.62 -16.50
C ASN A 113 15.02 -6.98 -16.89
N LYS A 114 15.90 -7.90 -17.39
CA LYS A 114 15.51 -9.25 -17.81
C LYS A 114 14.89 -10.06 -16.67
N LEU A 115 15.45 -9.95 -15.47
CA LEU A 115 14.95 -10.69 -14.31
C LEU A 115 13.52 -10.26 -13.94
N ILE A 116 13.24 -8.95 -13.96
CA ILE A 116 11.91 -8.41 -13.68
C ILE A 116 10.89 -8.89 -14.71
N ARG A 117 11.25 -8.84 -16.01
CA ARG A 117 10.36 -9.41 -17.03
C ARG A 117 10.11 -10.88 -16.80
N GLN A 118 11.12 -11.64 -16.40
CA GLN A 118 11.01 -13.06 -16.16
C GLN A 118 10.07 -13.36 -14.98
N ILE A 119 10.24 -12.71 -13.81
CA ILE A 119 9.38 -12.94 -12.64
C ILE A 119 7.94 -12.47 -12.83
N THR A 120 7.69 -11.54 -13.77
CA THR A 120 6.35 -11.03 -14.08
C THR A 120 5.71 -11.70 -15.32
N SER A 121 6.36 -12.68 -15.91
CA SER A 121 5.84 -13.41 -17.10
C SER A 121 5.00 -14.64 -16.75
N TYR A 122 4.99 -15.04 -15.49
CA TYR A 122 4.27 -16.24 -15.02
C TYR A 122 3.16 -15.87 -14.05
N ASP A 123 2.12 -16.69 -14.00
CA ASP A 123 1.05 -16.63 -13.01
C ASP A 123 1.14 -17.87 -12.12
N GLU A 124 1.92 -17.80 -11.05
CA GLU A 124 2.15 -18.88 -10.09
C GLU A 124 1.37 -18.69 -8.78
N ILE A 125 0.92 -17.46 -8.50
CA ILE A 125 0.36 -17.11 -7.20
C ILE A 125 -1.15 -17.13 -7.24
N ASN A 126 -1.78 -18.12 -6.60
CA ASN A 126 -3.22 -18.14 -6.45
C ASN A 126 -3.67 -17.18 -5.34
N LEU A 127 -4.04 -15.95 -5.70
CA LEU A 127 -4.43 -14.89 -4.77
C LEU A 127 -5.71 -15.19 -3.96
N THR A 128 -6.48 -16.20 -4.34
CA THR A 128 -7.68 -16.61 -3.59
C THR A 128 -7.45 -17.79 -2.65
N LEU A 129 -6.31 -18.46 -2.78
CA LEU A 129 -6.01 -19.66 -1.98
C LEU A 129 -6.05 -19.42 -0.45
N PRO A 130 -5.52 -18.30 0.08
CA PRO A 130 -5.57 -18.06 1.53
C PRO A 130 -6.99 -18.02 2.11
N GLY A 131 -7.98 -17.62 1.31
CA GLY A 131 -9.39 -17.63 1.72
C GLY A 131 -10.08 -18.98 1.61
N LYS A 132 -9.44 -19.97 0.96
CA LYS A 132 -9.97 -21.33 0.75
C LYS A 132 -9.34 -22.37 1.66
N GLU A 133 -8.04 -22.26 1.85
CA GLU A 133 -7.20 -23.24 2.55
C GLU A 133 -6.24 -22.56 3.51
N LYS A 134 -5.84 -23.27 4.57
CA LYS A 134 -4.83 -22.78 5.51
C LYS A 134 -3.48 -22.75 4.83
N CYS A 135 -2.98 -21.57 4.54
CA CYS A 135 -1.64 -21.35 3.97
C CYS A 135 -1.03 -20.04 4.50
N ALA A 136 0.25 -19.83 4.24
CA ALA A 136 0.95 -18.60 4.56
C ALA A 136 1.72 -18.12 3.32
N TYR A 137 1.50 -16.85 2.97
CA TYR A 137 2.24 -16.16 1.91
C TYR A 137 3.22 -15.18 2.52
N PHE A 138 4.50 -15.29 2.14
CA PHE A 138 5.54 -14.38 2.56
C PHE A 138 5.93 -13.51 1.36
N CYS A 139 5.53 -12.24 1.40
CA CYS A 139 5.91 -11.24 0.42
C CYS A 139 7.14 -10.48 0.93
N ILE A 140 8.31 -10.83 0.42
CA ILE A 140 9.57 -10.22 0.84
C ILE A 140 9.93 -9.11 -0.14
N THR A 141 10.04 -7.89 0.37
CA THR A 141 10.40 -6.69 -0.39
C THR A 141 11.75 -6.15 0.06
N SER A 142 12.42 -5.39 -0.81
CA SER A 142 13.64 -4.67 -0.43
C SER A 142 13.27 -3.49 0.47
N ASP A 143 14.03 -3.27 1.53
CA ASP A 143 13.96 -2.09 2.39
C ASP A 143 14.85 -0.94 1.91
N GLN A 144 15.76 -1.21 0.95
CA GLN A 144 16.74 -0.26 0.45
C GLN A 144 16.38 0.34 -0.92
N ASP A 145 15.60 -0.38 -1.72
CA ASP A 145 15.33 -0.01 -3.11
C ASP A 145 13.82 0.05 -3.37
N SER A 146 13.31 1.27 -3.50
CA SER A 146 11.89 1.54 -3.80
C SER A 146 11.49 1.28 -5.26
N THR A 147 12.45 0.95 -6.14
CA THR A 147 12.19 0.70 -7.57
C THR A 147 11.12 -0.37 -7.80
N PHE A 148 11.00 -1.31 -6.87
CA PHE A 148 10.07 -2.44 -6.96
C PHE A 148 8.84 -2.31 -6.07
N ASP A 149 8.65 -1.19 -5.38
CA ASP A 149 7.50 -0.95 -4.49
C ASP A 149 6.16 -1.16 -5.20
N PHE A 150 6.08 -0.82 -6.49
CA PHE A 150 4.86 -1.00 -7.26
C PHE A 150 4.46 -2.48 -7.41
N LEU A 151 5.40 -3.44 -7.42
CA LEU A 151 5.08 -4.87 -7.49
C LEU A 151 4.42 -5.36 -6.20
N SER A 152 4.93 -4.96 -5.04
CA SER A 152 4.30 -5.27 -3.75
C SER A 152 2.94 -4.59 -3.60
N SER A 153 2.82 -3.35 -4.06
CA SER A 153 1.53 -2.64 -4.09
C SER A 153 0.51 -3.32 -5.01
N LEU A 154 0.95 -3.80 -6.20
CA LEU A 154 0.10 -4.60 -7.10
C LEU A 154 -0.35 -5.87 -6.42
N PHE A 155 0.58 -6.65 -5.88
CA PHE A 155 0.27 -7.91 -5.18
C PHE A 155 -0.77 -7.67 -4.09
N MET A 156 -0.53 -6.75 -3.16
CA MET A 156 -1.44 -6.46 -2.05
C MET A 156 -2.79 -5.93 -2.55
N THR A 157 -2.79 -5.03 -3.53
CA THR A 157 -4.04 -4.48 -4.10
C THR A 157 -4.91 -5.60 -4.68
N PHE A 158 -4.30 -6.52 -5.45
CA PHE A 158 -5.05 -7.63 -6.06
C PHE A 158 -5.42 -8.73 -5.06
N VAL A 159 -4.62 -8.99 -4.02
CA VAL A 159 -5.01 -9.86 -2.90
C VAL A 159 -6.33 -9.39 -2.29
N PHE A 160 -6.43 -8.11 -1.92
CA PHE A 160 -7.68 -7.55 -1.38
C PHE A 160 -8.85 -7.70 -2.36
N ILE A 161 -8.67 -7.32 -3.62
CA ILE A 161 -9.74 -7.38 -4.63
C ILE A 161 -10.20 -8.81 -4.86
N LYS A 162 -9.26 -9.75 -5.01
CA LYS A 162 -9.57 -11.15 -5.29
C LYS A 162 -10.22 -11.85 -4.11
N LEU A 163 -9.73 -11.61 -2.88
CA LEU A 163 -10.31 -12.21 -1.67
C LEU A 163 -11.71 -11.66 -1.38
N VAL A 164 -11.90 -10.33 -1.47
CA VAL A 164 -13.23 -9.73 -1.29
C VAL A 164 -14.22 -10.24 -2.34
N ARG A 165 -13.82 -10.26 -3.62
CA ARG A 165 -14.67 -10.79 -4.68
C ARG A 165 -14.97 -12.27 -4.48
N TYR A 166 -14.01 -13.07 -4.02
CA TYR A 166 -14.23 -14.48 -3.72
C TYR A 166 -15.22 -14.66 -2.58
N ALA A 167 -15.09 -13.88 -1.49
CA ALA A 167 -16.05 -13.89 -0.39
C ALA A 167 -17.46 -13.51 -0.86
N ASP A 168 -17.60 -12.43 -1.62
CA ASP A 168 -18.89 -11.94 -2.12
C ASP A 168 -19.56 -12.92 -3.11
N THR A 169 -18.78 -13.75 -3.85
CA THR A 169 -19.31 -14.64 -4.89
C THR A 169 -19.54 -16.06 -4.38
N TYR A 170 -18.65 -16.57 -3.55
CA TYR A 170 -18.61 -18.00 -3.17
C TYR A 170 -18.64 -18.22 -1.64
N GLY A 171 -18.53 -17.14 -0.84
CA GLY A 171 -18.51 -17.24 0.60
C GLY A 171 -19.90 -17.41 1.20
N GLU A 172 -20.01 -18.19 2.26
CA GLU A 172 -21.22 -18.28 3.07
C GLU A 172 -21.42 -16.95 3.81
N ASP A 173 -22.58 -16.34 3.69
CA ASP A 173 -22.88 -15.00 4.21
C ASP A 173 -21.89 -13.91 3.75
N GLY A 174 -21.28 -14.08 2.56
CA GLY A 174 -20.29 -13.15 2.04
C GLY A 174 -18.94 -13.19 2.76
N LYS A 175 -18.63 -14.27 3.49
CA LYS A 175 -17.40 -14.45 4.24
C LYS A 175 -16.47 -15.47 3.60
N LEU A 176 -15.17 -15.26 3.76
CA LEU A 176 -14.16 -16.24 3.38
C LEU A 176 -14.32 -17.50 4.25
N PRO A 177 -14.27 -18.70 3.65
CA PRO A 177 -14.27 -19.97 4.39
C PRO A 177 -13.14 -20.08 5.42
N VAL A 178 -11.95 -19.61 5.06
CA VAL A 178 -10.80 -19.51 5.96
C VAL A 178 -10.54 -18.02 6.24
N PRO A 179 -10.54 -17.59 7.52
CA PRO A 179 -10.18 -16.23 7.87
C PRO A 179 -8.76 -15.89 7.41
N VAL A 180 -8.60 -14.74 6.75
CA VAL A 180 -7.30 -14.29 6.27
C VAL A 180 -6.85 -13.09 7.10
N HIS A 181 -5.63 -13.16 7.61
CA HIS A 181 -4.98 -12.05 8.29
C HIS A 181 -3.75 -11.59 7.50
N ILE A 182 -3.73 -10.32 7.12
CA ILE A 182 -2.60 -9.68 6.45
C ILE A 182 -1.76 -8.99 7.52
N LEU A 183 -0.51 -9.39 7.64
CA LEU A 183 0.48 -8.72 8.49
C LEU A 183 1.36 -7.85 7.58
N ALA A 184 1.06 -6.54 7.53
CA ALA A 184 1.81 -5.58 6.73
C ALA A 184 2.90 -4.96 7.62
N ASP A 185 4.02 -5.67 7.72
CA ASP A 185 5.23 -5.20 8.37
C ASP A 185 5.87 -4.11 7.50
N GLU A 186 6.22 -2.98 8.08
CA GLU A 186 6.74 -1.80 7.36
C GLU A 186 5.81 -1.30 6.23
N LEU A 187 4.50 -1.14 6.52
CA LEU A 187 3.49 -0.71 5.54
C LEU A 187 3.90 0.53 4.74
N ALA A 188 4.61 1.48 5.36
CA ALA A 188 5.05 2.70 4.71
C ALA A 188 6.14 2.47 3.65
N ASN A 189 6.88 1.36 3.73
CA ASN A 189 7.98 1.03 2.82
C ASN A 189 7.58 0.10 1.66
N THR A 190 6.36 -0.47 1.69
CA THR A 190 5.92 -1.47 0.70
C THR A 190 5.21 -0.90 -0.53
N GLY A 191 5.32 0.38 -0.81
CA GLY A 191 4.50 1.04 -1.84
C GLY A 191 3.05 1.32 -1.37
N ALA A 192 2.42 2.30 -1.97
CA ALA A 192 1.06 2.67 -1.60
C ALA A 192 0.04 1.65 -2.12
N ILE A 193 -0.66 0.97 -1.24
CA ILE A 193 -1.77 0.08 -1.61
C ILE A 193 -2.96 0.95 -2.05
N LEU A 194 -3.40 0.77 -3.30
CA LEU A 194 -4.46 1.58 -3.89
C LEU A 194 -5.74 1.57 -3.03
N SER A 195 -6.20 2.75 -2.62
CA SER A 195 -7.41 2.94 -1.82
C SER A 195 -7.47 2.08 -0.54
N LEU A 196 -6.34 1.93 0.17
CA LEU A 196 -6.24 1.11 1.38
C LEU A 196 -7.25 1.54 2.45
N ASN A 197 -7.45 2.87 2.64
CA ASN A 197 -8.44 3.43 3.55
C ASN A 197 -9.85 2.87 3.31
N LYS A 198 -10.29 2.78 2.04
CA LYS A 198 -11.59 2.20 1.67
C LYS A 198 -11.61 0.68 1.85
N LYS A 199 -10.51 0.00 1.50
CA LYS A 199 -10.42 -1.46 1.66
C LYS A 199 -10.55 -1.87 3.13
N ILE A 200 -9.82 -1.23 4.04
CA ILE A 200 -9.86 -1.54 5.48
C ILE A 200 -11.28 -1.40 6.05
N SER A 201 -12.06 -0.43 5.61
CA SER A 201 -13.41 -0.21 6.13
C SER A 201 -14.40 -1.34 5.82
N VAL A 202 -14.14 -2.17 4.79
CA VAL A 202 -15.08 -3.18 4.30
C VAL A 202 -14.64 -4.63 4.51
N ILE A 203 -13.36 -4.89 4.78
CA ILE A 203 -12.81 -6.26 4.80
C ILE A 203 -13.28 -7.08 6.01
N ARG A 204 -13.57 -6.43 7.14
CA ARG A 204 -13.98 -7.10 8.38
C ARG A 204 -15.18 -8.04 8.19
N SER A 205 -16.19 -7.61 7.45
CA SER A 205 -17.40 -8.40 7.18
C SER A 205 -17.13 -9.65 6.34
N ARG A 206 -15.97 -9.76 5.72
CA ARG A 206 -15.55 -10.86 4.82
C ARG A 206 -14.54 -11.83 5.44
N ASN A 207 -14.37 -11.82 6.77
CA ASN A 207 -13.33 -12.59 7.48
C ASN A 207 -11.90 -12.25 6.99
N LEU A 208 -11.69 -11.01 6.58
CA LEU A 208 -10.39 -10.50 6.20
C LEU A 208 -9.97 -9.40 7.17
N SER A 209 -8.75 -9.44 7.67
CA SER A 209 -8.20 -8.47 8.62
C SER A 209 -6.79 -8.08 8.24
N ILE A 210 -6.34 -6.92 8.74
CA ILE A 210 -4.97 -6.44 8.50
C ILE A 210 -4.39 -5.85 9.78
N SER A 211 -3.11 -6.15 10.03
CA SER A 211 -2.26 -5.42 10.97
C SER A 211 -1.31 -4.52 10.20
N CYS A 212 -1.43 -3.22 10.39
CA CYS A 212 -0.58 -2.22 9.77
C CYS A 212 0.53 -1.83 10.74
N ILE A 213 1.79 -2.13 10.40
CA ILE A 213 2.96 -1.77 11.21
C ILE A 213 3.74 -0.71 10.45
N PHE A 214 4.21 0.30 11.14
CA PHE A 214 5.02 1.39 10.60
C PHE A 214 5.85 2.06 11.71
N GLN A 215 6.97 2.67 11.36
CA GLN A 215 7.91 3.20 12.33
C GLN A 215 7.44 4.52 12.96
N ASN A 216 6.85 5.41 12.14
CA ASN A 216 6.39 6.72 12.61
C ASN A 216 5.28 7.28 11.73
N LEU A 217 4.56 8.26 12.24
CA LEU A 217 3.46 8.92 11.53
C LEU A 217 3.92 9.74 10.31
N PRO A 218 5.03 10.47 10.31
CA PRO A 218 5.51 11.17 9.12
C PRO A 218 5.67 10.26 7.90
N GLN A 219 6.16 9.03 8.05
CA GLN A 219 6.21 8.06 6.95
C GLN A 219 4.81 7.73 6.42
N MET A 220 3.85 7.49 7.31
CA MET A 220 2.46 7.23 6.93
C MET A 220 1.82 8.42 6.23
N GLN A 221 2.07 9.65 6.69
CA GLN A 221 1.57 10.88 6.08
C GLN A 221 2.10 11.06 4.66
N ASN A 222 3.37 10.75 4.44
CA ASN A 222 4.00 10.81 3.11
C ASN A 222 3.46 9.75 2.17
N ARG A 223 3.26 8.52 2.66
CA ARG A 223 2.79 7.39 1.83
C ARG A 223 1.30 7.44 1.52
N TYR A 224 0.50 7.92 2.47
CA TYR A 224 -0.96 8.05 2.37
C TYR A 224 -1.40 9.49 2.65
N PRO A 225 -1.17 10.43 1.70
CA PRO A 225 -1.45 11.87 1.88
C PRO A 225 -2.95 12.17 1.96
N LEU A 226 -3.30 13.44 2.08
CA LEU A 226 -4.69 13.93 2.07
C LEU A 226 -5.57 13.28 3.15
N ASN A 227 -5.02 13.10 4.37
CA ASN A 227 -5.70 12.48 5.51
C ASN A 227 -6.05 10.98 5.37
N GLN A 228 -5.66 10.32 4.28
CA GLN A 228 -5.87 8.87 4.12
C GLN A 228 -5.24 8.07 5.27
N TRP A 229 -4.07 8.50 5.77
CA TRP A 229 -3.41 7.88 6.91
C TRP A 229 -4.28 7.93 8.18
N GLN A 230 -5.05 9.02 8.40
CA GLN A 230 -5.95 9.14 9.55
C GLN A 230 -7.13 8.17 9.42
N GLU A 231 -7.67 8.02 8.21
CA GLU A 231 -8.73 7.05 7.95
C GLU A 231 -8.24 5.61 8.18
N ILE A 232 -7.01 5.28 7.73
CA ILE A 232 -6.41 3.96 7.97
C ILE A 232 -6.31 3.69 9.48
N ILE A 233 -5.69 4.59 10.24
CA ILE A 233 -5.54 4.43 11.70
C ILE A 233 -6.91 4.45 12.39
N GLY A 234 -7.84 5.29 11.92
CA GLY A 234 -9.19 5.40 12.47
C GLY A 234 -10.03 4.13 12.33
N ASN A 235 -9.74 3.31 11.32
CA ASN A 235 -10.38 2.00 11.11
C ASN A 235 -9.73 0.86 11.92
N CYS A 236 -8.63 1.13 12.62
CA CYS A 236 -7.97 0.16 13.50
C CYS A 236 -8.55 0.29 14.93
N ASP A 237 -9.34 -0.70 15.37
CA ASP A 237 -9.93 -0.71 16.71
C ASP A 237 -8.89 -0.91 17.83
N THR A 238 -7.77 -1.55 17.51
CA THR A 238 -6.62 -1.77 18.40
C THR A 238 -5.40 -1.07 17.86
N GLN A 239 -4.74 -0.29 18.69
CA GLN A 239 -3.48 0.38 18.35
C GLN A 239 -2.44 0.01 19.41
N LEU A 240 -1.35 -0.57 18.97
CA LEU A 240 -0.20 -0.92 19.82
C LEU A 240 0.93 0.08 19.54
N PHE A 241 1.35 0.80 20.57
CA PHE A 241 2.46 1.73 20.50
C PHE A 241 3.67 1.18 21.24
N LEU A 242 4.78 1.04 20.53
CA LEU A 242 6.02 0.43 21.03
C LEU A 242 7.12 1.45 21.33
N GLY A 243 6.85 2.74 21.16
CA GLY A 243 7.80 3.84 21.32
C GLY A 243 7.98 4.64 20.03
N CYS A 244 8.49 5.86 20.13
CA CYS A 244 8.85 6.71 19.00
C CYS A 244 10.00 7.64 19.40
N THR A 245 10.63 8.23 18.38
CA THR A 245 11.68 9.24 18.53
C THR A 245 11.29 10.59 17.91
N ASP A 246 10.11 10.68 17.29
CA ASP A 246 9.62 11.88 16.65
C ASP A 246 8.47 12.53 17.41
N GLU A 247 8.42 13.86 17.38
CA GLU A 247 7.45 14.67 18.14
C GLU A 247 6.03 14.53 17.58
N VAL A 248 5.87 14.31 16.26
CA VAL A 248 4.54 14.19 15.62
C VAL A 248 3.82 12.95 16.14
N THR A 249 4.52 11.82 16.18
CA THR A 249 4.00 10.57 16.73
C THR A 249 3.74 10.68 18.22
N ALA A 250 4.68 11.27 18.99
CA ALA A 250 4.52 11.48 20.42
C ALA A 250 3.30 12.34 20.75
N THR A 251 3.10 13.45 20.04
CA THR A 251 1.93 14.33 20.19
C THR A 251 0.62 13.61 19.85
N PHE A 252 0.60 12.81 18.79
CA PHE A 252 -0.56 12.03 18.40
C PHE A 252 -0.96 11.03 19.49
N ILE A 253 -0.02 10.28 20.04
CA ILE A 253 -0.26 9.31 21.11
C ILE A 253 -0.70 10.00 22.40
N SER A 254 -0.06 11.14 22.74
CA SER A 254 -0.46 11.98 23.88
C SER A 254 -1.92 12.41 23.76
N ASN A 255 -2.36 12.89 22.61
CA ASN A 255 -3.75 13.28 22.40
C ASN A 255 -4.72 12.11 22.53
N ARG A 256 -4.33 10.91 22.10
CA ARG A 256 -5.14 9.69 22.20
C ARG A 256 -5.16 9.09 23.59
N SER A 257 -4.13 9.32 24.41
CA SER A 257 -4.12 8.86 25.80
C SER A 257 -5.14 9.57 26.66
N GLY A 258 -5.62 10.74 26.23
CA GLY A 258 -6.62 11.51 26.93
C GLY A 258 -6.06 12.44 28.02
N ASP A 259 -6.94 12.95 28.85
CA ASP A 259 -6.62 13.89 29.91
C ASP A 259 -6.98 13.34 31.28
N VAL A 260 -6.24 13.77 32.31
CA VAL A 260 -6.57 13.46 33.70
C VAL A 260 -6.78 14.76 34.48
N THR A 261 -7.59 14.66 35.53
CA THR A 261 -7.77 15.73 36.49
C THR A 261 -6.72 15.58 37.58
N VAL A 262 -5.94 16.61 37.82
CA VAL A 262 -4.92 16.66 38.86
C VAL A 262 -5.24 17.74 39.86
N GLY A 263 -5.01 17.46 41.15
CA GLY A 263 -5.08 18.45 42.20
C GLY A 263 -3.81 19.33 42.15
N VAL A 264 -4.02 20.64 42.11
CA VAL A 264 -2.91 21.61 42.14
C VAL A 264 -3.00 22.35 43.48
N SER A 265 -1.97 22.27 44.29
CA SER A 265 -1.83 23.10 45.49
C SER A 265 -0.81 24.19 45.25
N SER A 266 -1.19 25.43 45.47
CA SER A 266 -0.30 26.58 45.41
C SER A 266 -0.16 27.15 46.83
N GLU A 267 1.07 27.31 47.26
CA GLU A 267 1.40 27.91 48.54
C GLU A 267 2.05 29.29 48.30
N ALA A 268 1.45 30.32 48.82
CA ALA A 268 2.02 31.66 48.83
C ALA A 268 2.45 32.00 50.25
N LYS A 269 3.73 32.29 50.44
CA LYS A 269 4.29 32.75 51.70
C LYS A 269 4.82 34.17 51.51
N GLN A 270 4.18 35.12 52.23
CA GLN A 270 4.66 36.51 52.21
C GLN A 270 5.73 36.70 53.27
N LEU A 271 6.93 37.01 52.87
CA LEU A 271 8.06 37.33 53.74
C LEU A 271 8.15 38.87 53.85
N ASN A 272 7.53 39.44 54.87
CA ASN A 272 7.74 40.88 55.20
C ASN A 272 9.05 41.06 55.98
N SER A 273 10.10 41.58 55.33
CA SER A 273 11.42 41.74 55.93
C SER A 273 11.64 43.08 56.70
N TRP A 274 10.65 43.99 56.77
CA TRP A 274 10.87 45.35 57.25
C TRP A 274 10.03 45.84 58.42
N ARG A 275 9.19 45.01 59.05
CA ARG A 275 8.43 45.36 60.28
C ARG A 275 8.58 44.29 61.34
N VAL A 276 9.29 44.61 62.39
CA VAL A 276 9.56 43.66 63.51
C VAL A 276 8.39 43.46 64.46
N SER A 277 7.26 44.20 64.30
CA SER A 277 6.17 44.21 65.25
C SER A 277 4.95 43.30 64.85
N ASP A 278 4.84 42.83 63.59
CA ASP A 278 3.76 41.94 63.15
C ASP A 278 4.31 40.68 62.48
N TYR A 279 4.82 39.78 63.31
CA TYR A 279 5.32 38.49 62.85
C TYR A 279 4.18 37.47 62.83
N THR A 280 3.18 37.68 61.99
CA THR A 280 2.26 36.63 61.55
C THR A 280 2.55 36.32 60.09
N PRO A 281 3.22 35.21 59.82
CA PRO A 281 3.44 34.82 58.43
C PRO A 281 2.08 34.53 57.80
N GLU A 282 1.63 35.34 56.83
CA GLU A 282 0.47 35.01 56.02
C GLU A 282 0.81 33.83 55.12
N TYR A 283 0.30 32.70 55.55
CA TYR A 283 0.35 31.44 54.79
C TYR A 283 -0.95 31.25 54.08
N ARG A 284 -0.95 31.32 52.74
CA ARG A 284 -2.13 31.09 51.93
C ARG A 284 -1.91 29.83 51.11
N GLN A 285 -2.69 28.79 51.40
CA GLN A 285 -2.76 27.59 50.59
C GLN A 285 -4.03 27.62 49.73
N THR A 286 -3.85 27.64 48.42
CA THR A 286 -4.96 27.55 47.47
C THR A 286 -4.92 26.16 46.85
N ARG A 287 -6.01 25.40 46.96
CA ARG A 287 -6.18 24.13 46.29
C ARG A 287 -7.12 24.33 45.12
N SER A 288 -6.69 23.94 43.94
CA SER A 288 -7.45 23.98 42.69
C SER A 288 -7.37 22.63 41.97
N ILE A 289 -8.27 22.43 41.03
CA ILE A 289 -8.29 21.26 40.19
C ILE A 289 -7.83 21.72 38.80
N GLY A 290 -6.80 21.07 38.29
CA GLY A 290 -6.26 21.32 36.95
C GLY A 290 -6.48 20.14 36.02
N LYS A 291 -6.48 20.41 34.72
CA LYS A 291 -6.49 19.42 33.67
C LYS A 291 -5.07 19.22 33.14
N ARG A 292 -4.63 17.97 32.98
CA ARG A 292 -3.33 17.61 32.43
C ARG A 292 -3.52 16.46 31.42
N LYS A 293 -2.67 16.36 30.41
CA LYS A 293 -2.55 15.15 29.60
C LYS A 293 -2.21 13.94 30.48
N LEU A 294 -2.82 12.78 30.21
CA LEU A 294 -2.48 11.55 30.92
C LEU A 294 -0.99 11.23 30.74
N LEU A 295 -0.53 11.29 29.49
CA LEU A 295 0.87 11.23 29.11
C LEU A 295 1.19 12.44 28.22
N THR A 296 2.16 13.24 28.61
CA THR A 296 2.64 14.36 27.79
C THR A 296 3.54 13.85 26.65
N PRO A 297 3.75 14.61 25.57
CA PRO A 297 4.62 14.17 24.46
C PRO A 297 6.03 13.82 24.91
N ASP A 298 6.59 14.57 25.87
CA ASP A 298 7.92 14.33 26.42
C ASP A 298 7.99 13.06 27.30
N GLU A 299 6.92 12.72 27.99
CA GLU A 299 6.81 11.45 28.72
C GLU A 299 6.72 10.26 27.75
N ILE A 300 6.05 10.43 26.61
CA ILE A 300 5.96 9.41 25.55
C ILE A 300 7.31 9.19 24.88
N LEU A 301 8.06 10.26 24.59
CA LEU A 301 9.42 10.16 24.03
C LEU A 301 10.41 9.47 24.97
N ARG A 302 10.13 9.50 26.28
CA ARG A 302 10.94 8.87 27.33
C ARG A 302 10.37 7.57 27.85
N LEU A 303 9.37 6.98 27.15
CA LEU A 303 8.80 5.72 27.55
C LEU A 303 9.88 4.64 27.61
N PRO A 304 9.96 3.83 28.69
CA PRO A 304 10.95 2.76 28.82
C PRO A 304 10.88 1.78 27.64
N LEU A 305 12.04 1.25 27.23
CA LEU A 305 12.16 0.38 26.06
C LEU A 305 11.37 -0.94 26.16
N ASP A 306 11.12 -1.40 27.38
CA ASP A 306 10.35 -2.62 27.69
C ASP A 306 8.85 -2.36 27.81
N THR A 307 8.42 -1.10 27.71
CA THR A 307 7.04 -0.68 27.91
C THR A 307 6.34 -0.42 26.57
N ALA A 308 5.07 -0.82 26.49
CA ALA A 308 4.17 -0.55 25.38
C ALA A 308 2.85 0.06 25.86
N LEU A 309 2.18 0.81 25.00
CA LEU A 309 0.83 1.32 25.24
C LEU A 309 -0.15 0.64 24.29
N ILE A 310 -1.27 0.18 24.82
CA ILE A 310 -2.38 -0.39 24.05
C ILE A 310 -3.57 0.56 24.16
N ILE A 311 -4.04 1.03 22.99
CA ILE A 311 -5.20 1.89 22.85
C ILE A 311 -6.30 1.06 22.19
N LEU A 312 -7.34 0.75 22.97
CA LEU A 312 -8.51 0.00 22.52
C LEU A 312 -9.69 0.95 22.41
N ARG A 313 -10.51 0.74 21.39
CA ARG A 313 -11.74 1.52 21.22
C ARG A 313 -12.65 1.36 22.44
N GLY A 314 -13.05 2.48 23.04
CA GLY A 314 -13.95 2.51 24.19
C GLY A 314 -13.30 2.13 25.53
N GLN A 315 -11.99 1.98 25.58
CA GLN A 315 -11.24 1.65 26.80
C GLN A 315 -10.24 2.77 27.16
N LYS A 316 -9.83 2.79 28.42
CA LYS A 316 -8.68 3.60 28.83
C LYS A 316 -7.39 3.00 28.24
N VAL A 317 -6.38 3.85 28.03
CA VAL A 317 -5.06 3.38 27.60
C VAL A 317 -4.48 2.44 28.63
N LEU A 318 -3.97 1.31 28.17
CA LEU A 318 -3.28 0.31 28.98
C LEU A 318 -1.76 0.47 28.76
N GLN A 319 -1.02 0.49 29.84
CA GLN A 319 0.44 0.38 29.83
C GLN A 319 0.79 -1.07 30.17
N VAL A 320 1.60 -1.70 29.33
CA VAL A 320 1.97 -3.11 29.42
C VAL A 320 3.45 -3.30 29.17
N GLU A 321 4.00 -4.42 29.62
CA GLU A 321 5.36 -4.84 29.26
C GLU A 321 5.37 -5.46 27.87
N LYS A 322 6.44 -5.20 27.09
CA LYS A 322 6.66 -5.84 25.79
C LYS A 322 7.02 -7.30 26.01
N TYR A 323 6.39 -8.17 25.23
CA TYR A 323 6.69 -9.59 25.26
C TYR A 323 7.84 -9.91 24.31
N ASP A 324 8.87 -10.58 24.82
CA ASP A 324 9.96 -11.10 23.97
C ASP A 324 9.52 -12.43 23.34
N TYR A 325 9.47 -12.48 22.01
CA TYR A 325 9.05 -13.68 21.27
C TYR A 325 9.93 -14.90 21.55
N THR A 326 11.20 -14.70 21.97
CA THR A 326 12.11 -15.80 22.31
C THR A 326 11.65 -16.60 23.54
N LEU A 327 10.80 -16.00 24.37
CA LEU A 327 10.18 -16.65 25.52
C LEU A 327 8.95 -17.50 25.14
N HIS A 328 8.46 -17.38 23.89
CA HIS A 328 7.33 -18.18 23.44
C HIS A 328 7.73 -19.66 23.29
N PRO A 329 6.91 -20.63 23.74
CA PRO A 329 7.24 -22.05 23.64
C PRO A 329 7.60 -22.54 22.23
N ASP A 330 7.02 -21.92 21.21
CA ASP A 330 7.29 -22.26 19.81
C ASP A 330 8.55 -21.58 19.24
N ALA A 331 9.18 -20.65 19.97
CA ALA A 331 10.38 -19.98 19.49
C ALA A 331 11.52 -20.98 19.17
N GLN A 332 11.63 -22.04 19.96
CA GLN A 332 12.61 -23.09 19.74
C GLN A 332 12.40 -23.89 18.44
N LYS A 333 11.19 -23.82 17.85
CA LYS A 333 10.86 -24.46 16.57
C LYS A 333 11.22 -23.60 15.36
N LEU A 334 11.58 -22.34 15.57
CA LEU A 334 11.92 -21.41 14.49
C LEU A 334 13.30 -21.76 13.94
N ILE A 335 13.37 -22.05 12.66
CA ILE A 335 14.62 -22.35 11.94
C ILE A 335 14.90 -21.17 11.00
N PRO A 336 16.04 -20.47 11.16
CA PRO A 336 16.42 -19.40 10.24
C PRO A 336 16.54 -19.92 8.81
N ARG A 337 15.92 -19.22 7.84
CA ARG A 337 16.02 -19.50 6.42
C ARG A 337 16.30 -18.21 5.68
N LYS A 338 17.19 -18.27 4.69
CA LYS A 338 17.46 -17.12 3.81
C LYS A 338 16.44 -17.11 2.67
N ALA A 339 15.91 -15.94 2.33
CA ALA A 339 15.02 -15.79 1.18
C ALA A 339 15.65 -16.27 -0.14
N SER A 340 16.99 -16.10 -0.27
CA SER A 340 17.77 -16.57 -1.41
C SER A 340 17.87 -18.10 -1.55
N GLU A 341 17.53 -18.85 -0.52
CA GLU A 341 17.50 -20.34 -0.56
C GLU A 341 16.22 -20.86 -1.23
N HIS A 342 15.19 -20.01 -1.35
CA HIS A 342 13.97 -20.36 -2.08
C HIS A 342 14.22 -20.31 -3.57
N ILE A 343 14.10 -21.46 -4.26
CA ILE A 343 14.17 -21.55 -5.71
C ILE A 343 12.77 -21.80 -6.23
N PRO A 344 12.13 -20.82 -6.88
CA PRO A 344 10.80 -21.00 -7.46
C PRO A 344 10.80 -22.08 -8.55
N GLU A 345 9.66 -22.75 -8.73
CA GLU A 345 9.56 -23.90 -9.66
C GLU A 345 9.87 -23.54 -11.10
N TRP A 346 9.44 -22.36 -11.56
CA TRP A 346 9.76 -21.86 -12.89
C TRP A 346 11.27 -21.71 -13.16
N ARG A 347 12.08 -21.51 -12.11
CA ARG A 347 13.53 -21.40 -12.20
C ARG A 347 14.21 -22.77 -12.30
N LYS A 348 13.57 -23.83 -11.84
CA LYS A 348 14.11 -25.20 -11.89
C LYS A 348 14.10 -25.78 -13.29
N GLY A 349 13.29 -25.22 -14.22
CA GLY A 349 13.15 -25.68 -15.61
C GLY A 349 13.69 -24.73 -16.68
N ALA A 350 14.10 -23.52 -16.32
CA ALA A 350 14.38 -22.47 -17.31
C ALA A 350 15.86 -22.40 -17.70
N CYS A 351 16.22 -23.24 -18.60
CA CYS A 351 16.99 -22.82 -19.78
C CYS A 351 15.99 -22.50 -20.90
N SER A 352 15.09 -21.58 -20.75
CA SER A 352 14.09 -21.28 -21.78
C SER A 352 14.44 -20.02 -22.52
N GLU A 353 14.55 -20.19 -23.81
CA GLU A 353 14.68 -19.20 -24.86
C GLU A 353 13.70 -18.03 -24.64
N GLU A 354 14.17 -16.81 -24.87
CA GLU A 354 13.30 -15.62 -24.89
C GLU A 354 12.16 -15.85 -25.88
N TYR A 355 10.92 -15.86 -25.38
CA TYR A 355 9.74 -15.92 -26.23
C TYR A 355 9.67 -14.62 -27.06
N THR A 356 10.18 -14.69 -28.30
CA THR A 356 10.06 -13.62 -29.29
C THR A 356 8.77 -13.83 -30.07
N TYR A 357 7.65 -13.35 -29.52
CA TYR A 357 6.42 -13.24 -30.28
C TYR A 357 6.51 -12.05 -31.22
N THR A 358 6.51 -12.30 -32.52
CA THR A 358 6.28 -11.28 -33.54
C THR A 358 4.78 -11.25 -33.79
N PRO A 359 4.07 -10.11 -33.62
CA PRO A 359 2.63 -10.04 -33.88
C PRO A 359 2.39 -10.43 -35.34
N THR A 360 1.73 -11.54 -35.57
CA THR A 360 1.16 -11.86 -36.87
C THR A 360 -0.05 -10.95 -37.06
N ILE A 361 0.04 -9.97 -37.95
CA ILE A 361 -1.11 -9.23 -38.44
C ILE A 361 -2.11 -10.26 -38.95
N PRO A 362 -3.36 -10.31 -38.42
CA PRO A 362 -4.35 -11.23 -38.96
C PRO A 362 -4.47 -10.95 -40.46
N ALA A 363 -4.25 -11.99 -41.27
CA ALA A 363 -4.40 -11.90 -42.70
C ALA A 363 -5.77 -11.33 -43.02
N SER A 364 -5.81 -10.21 -43.72
CA SER A 364 -7.04 -9.61 -44.21
C SER A 364 -7.85 -10.68 -44.95
N HIS A 365 -9.04 -11.00 -44.45
CA HIS A 365 -9.96 -11.87 -45.19
C HIS A 365 -10.11 -11.30 -46.62
N PRO A 366 -9.90 -12.10 -47.67
CA PRO A 366 -10.14 -11.63 -49.03
C PRO A 366 -11.62 -11.23 -49.15
N LYS A 367 -11.87 -10.02 -49.61
CA LYS A 367 -13.21 -9.56 -49.98
C LYS A 367 -13.73 -10.55 -50.97
N LYS A 368 -14.80 -11.29 -50.61
CA LYS A 368 -15.61 -12.00 -51.60
C LYS A 368 -16.25 -10.94 -52.48
N THR A 369 -15.89 -10.97 -53.77
CA THR A 369 -16.56 -10.29 -54.87
C THR A 369 -17.99 -10.81 -55.02
#